data_eed62be07e213f48196849f14e478917
#
_entry.id   eed62be07e213f48196849f14e478917
#
_cell.length_a   1.000
_cell.length_b   1.000
_cell.length_c   1.000
_cell.angle_alpha   90.00
_cell.angle_beta   90.00
_cell.angle_gamma   90.00
#
_symmetry.space_group_name_H-M   'P 1'
#
loop_
_entity.id
_entity.type
_entity.pdbx_description
1 polymer ?
#
loop_
_entity_poly.entity_id
_entity_poly.type
_entity_poly.pdbx_seq_one_letter_code
_entity_poly.pdbx_strand_id
1 'polypeptide(L)'
;MRKDTNMSTASHIEINRANAQHSTGPKTPEGKKKSSLNALRHGLTGQVVVMPTEDLVIYQSHLKSFEEEYNPAGATEQHLVQALADTSWRLNRVAALETNLLSLSATGDPLVDALGIAASLESQCKALSNLSMHSQRLSRQFERTVIQLRDLQKARLEKEADDLKDLLAIQDMYESRGEVYDHSADGFVFSQHQINDAIRARNREIRTDQAYAA
;
A
#
# COMPACT_ATOMS: atom_id res chain seq x y z
N MET A 1 -10.21 5.15 42.94
CA MET A 1 -10.25 6.52 42.43
C MET A 1 -9.47 6.59 41.14
N ARG A 2 -10.15 6.46 40.00
CA ARG A 2 -9.55 6.70 38.68
C ARG A 2 -9.68 8.21 38.42
N LYS A 3 -8.54 8.88 38.23
CA LYS A 3 -8.52 10.30 37.80
C LYS A 3 -8.84 10.29 36.29
N ASP A 4 -10.00 10.79 35.94
CA ASP A 4 -10.40 11.10 34.59
C ASP A 4 -9.50 12.21 34.04
N THR A 5 -8.54 11.84 33.21
CA THR A 5 -7.76 12.79 32.41
C THR A 5 -8.56 13.17 31.16
N ASN A 6 -9.69 13.82 31.39
CA ASN A 6 -10.41 14.51 30.32
C ASN A 6 -9.77 15.89 30.14
N MET A 7 -8.57 15.95 29.58
CA MET A 7 -8.05 17.22 29.09
C MET A 7 -8.92 17.62 27.90
N SER A 8 -9.76 18.59 28.15
CA SER A 8 -10.77 19.17 27.29
C SER A 8 -10.21 19.38 25.86
N THR A 9 -10.96 18.95 24.85
CA THR A 9 -10.72 19.27 23.44
C THR A 9 -10.46 20.77 23.21
N ALA A 10 -10.99 21.65 24.05
CA ALA A 10 -10.72 23.08 24.06
C ALA A 10 -9.25 23.42 24.33
N SER A 11 -8.59 22.73 25.27
CA SER A 11 -7.17 22.90 25.58
C SER A 11 -6.26 22.51 24.41
N HIS A 12 -6.58 21.43 23.72
CA HIS A 12 -5.84 21.02 22.51
C HIS A 12 -6.03 22.01 21.36
N ILE A 13 -7.21 22.60 21.20
CA ILE A 13 -7.49 23.61 20.18
C ILE A 13 -6.69 24.89 20.48
N GLU A 14 -6.59 25.31 21.73
CA GLU A 14 -5.81 26.48 22.13
C GLU A 14 -4.31 26.27 21.93
N ILE A 15 -3.77 25.09 22.30
CA ILE A 15 -2.38 24.74 22.07
C ILE A 15 -2.09 24.70 20.56
N ASN A 16 -2.95 24.09 19.76
CA ASN A 16 -2.79 24.02 18.31
C ASN A 16 -2.87 25.42 17.67
N ARG A 17 -3.74 26.31 18.18
CA ARG A 17 -3.85 27.70 17.71
C ARG A 17 -2.59 28.51 18.07
N ALA A 18 -2.02 28.33 19.25
CA ALA A 18 -0.77 28.94 19.65
C ALA A 18 0.40 28.43 18.78
N ASN A 19 0.50 27.12 18.55
CA ASN A 19 1.51 26.53 17.67
C ASN A 19 1.37 27.00 16.23
N ALA A 20 0.15 27.20 15.74
CA ALA A 20 -0.08 27.72 14.40
C ALA A 20 0.44 29.16 14.22
N GLN A 21 0.47 29.97 15.27
CA GLN A 21 1.05 31.32 15.22
C GLN A 21 2.57 31.31 15.05
N HIS A 22 3.24 30.24 15.52
CA HIS A 22 4.69 30.03 15.36
C HIS A 22 5.03 29.29 14.07
N SER A 23 4.02 28.96 13.25
CA SER A 23 4.22 28.29 11.96
C SER A 23 5.00 29.17 10.99
N THR A 24 6.11 28.64 10.47
CA THR A 24 6.96 29.27 9.45
C THR A 24 6.47 29.03 8.02
N GLY A 25 5.30 28.42 7.86
CA GLY A 25 4.70 28.13 6.55
C GLY A 25 4.29 29.40 5.79
N PRO A 26 4.17 29.32 4.45
CA PRO A 26 3.80 30.46 3.62
C PRO A 26 2.37 30.95 3.94
N LYS A 27 2.25 32.26 4.20
CA LYS A 27 0.97 32.89 4.55
C LYS A 27 0.26 33.51 3.32
N THR A 28 1.02 33.91 2.29
CA THR A 28 0.48 34.53 1.08
C THR A 28 0.04 33.48 0.03
N PRO A 29 -0.94 33.78 -0.84
CA PRO A 29 -1.35 32.89 -1.94
C PRO A 29 -0.18 32.49 -2.84
N GLU A 30 0.69 33.46 -3.18
CA GLU A 30 1.88 33.21 -4.01
C GLU A 30 2.88 32.32 -3.26
N GLY A 31 3.08 32.54 -1.97
CA GLY A 31 3.93 31.70 -1.12
C GLY A 31 3.41 30.26 -1.01
N LYS A 32 2.10 30.07 -0.87
CA LYS A 32 1.45 28.76 -0.89
C LYS A 32 1.61 28.06 -2.23
N LYS A 33 1.43 28.79 -3.34
CA LYS A 33 1.66 28.28 -4.69
C LYS A 33 3.12 27.87 -4.91
N LYS A 34 4.08 28.70 -4.45
CA LYS A 34 5.51 28.38 -4.53
C LYS A 34 5.88 27.17 -3.67
N SER A 35 5.29 27.03 -2.48
CA SER A 35 5.48 25.87 -1.61
C SER A 35 4.88 24.59 -2.22
N SER A 36 3.71 24.68 -2.84
CA SER A 36 3.09 23.58 -3.59
C SER A 36 3.95 23.14 -4.77
N LEU A 37 4.55 24.08 -5.51
CA LEU A 37 5.47 23.79 -6.62
C LEU A 37 6.76 23.10 -6.14
N ASN A 38 7.22 23.36 -4.90
CA ASN A 38 8.35 22.66 -4.32
C ASN A 38 8.06 21.16 -4.11
N ALA A 39 6.81 20.79 -3.80
CA ALA A 39 6.41 19.40 -3.72
C ALA A 39 6.44 18.69 -5.10
N LEU A 40 6.16 19.44 -6.17
CA LEU A 40 6.29 18.97 -7.56
C LEU A 40 7.75 18.83 -8.00
N ARG A 41 8.67 19.60 -7.41
CA ARG A 41 10.08 19.67 -7.84
C ARG A 41 10.81 18.32 -7.79
N HIS A 42 10.50 17.48 -6.81
CA HIS A 42 11.06 16.13 -6.67
C HIS A 42 10.00 15.03 -6.67
N GLY A 43 8.69 15.36 -6.69
CA GLY A 43 7.57 14.41 -6.80
C GLY A 43 7.47 13.35 -5.68
N LEU A 44 8.13 13.58 -4.53
CA LEU A 44 8.16 12.60 -3.44
C LEU A 44 7.02 12.77 -2.43
N THR A 45 6.47 13.98 -2.33
CA THR A 45 5.43 14.35 -1.34
C THR A 45 4.19 14.99 -1.96
N GLY A 46 4.21 15.26 -3.27
CA GLY A 46 3.08 15.85 -3.99
C GLY A 46 1.99 14.84 -4.32
N GLN A 47 0.81 15.36 -4.72
CA GLN A 47 -0.29 14.54 -5.22
C GLN A 47 0.02 13.91 -6.60
N VAL A 48 0.98 14.49 -7.33
CA VAL A 48 1.39 13.96 -8.64
C VAL A 48 2.32 12.77 -8.42
N VAL A 49 1.88 11.60 -8.87
CA VAL A 49 2.65 10.36 -8.78
C VAL A 49 3.67 10.28 -9.91
N VAL A 50 3.25 10.53 -11.14
CA VAL A 50 4.12 10.51 -12.34
C VAL A 50 4.55 11.94 -12.67
N MET A 51 5.86 12.19 -12.70
CA MET A 51 6.39 13.51 -13.07
C MET A 51 6.29 13.71 -14.58
N PRO A 52 6.23 14.98 -15.08
CA PRO A 52 6.17 15.25 -16.52
C PRO A 52 7.36 14.71 -17.33
N THR A 53 8.46 14.40 -16.65
CA THR A 53 9.68 13.82 -17.24
C THR A 53 9.69 12.29 -17.21
N GLU A 54 8.70 11.65 -16.60
CA GLU A 54 8.57 10.21 -16.47
C GLU A 54 7.59 9.66 -17.50
N ASP A 55 7.80 8.41 -17.89
CA ASP A 55 6.95 7.73 -18.85
C ASP A 55 5.70 7.15 -18.15
N LEU A 56 4.54 7.65 -18.53
CA LEU A 56 3.25 7.20 -18.03
C LEU A 56 2.96 5.72 -18.39
N VAL A 57 3.43 5.25 -19.55
CA VAL A 57 3.21 3.86 -20.00
C VAL A 57 3.98 2.90 -19.10
N ILE A 58 5.21 3.26 -18.74
CA ILE A 58 6.03 2.45 -17.81
C ILE A 58 5.38 2.41 -16.43
N TYR A 59 4.87 3.55 -15.95
CA TYR A 59 4.14 3.60 -14.69
C TYR A 59 2.86 2.75 -14.71
N GLN A 60 2.08 2.79 -15.80
CA GLN A 60 0.88 1.96 -15.94
C GLN A 60 1.22 0.47 -15.94
N SER A 61 2.30 0.07 -16.60
CA SER A 61 2.80 -1.30 -16.56
C SER A 61 3.24 -1.72 -15.14
N HIS A 62 3.89 -0.81 -14.41
CA HIS A 62 4.27 -1.01 -13.01
C HIS A 62 3.03 -1.17 -12.11
N LEU A 63 2.02 -0.32 -12.24
CA LEU A 63 0.76 -0.46 -11.51
C LEU A 63 0.08 -1.81 -11.80
N LYS A 64 0.00 -2.16 -13.09
CA LYS A 64 -0.62 -3.43 -13.51
C LYS A 64 0.08 -4.65 -12.90
N SER A 65 1.40 -4.64 -12.74
CA SER A 65 2.12 -5.75 -12.08
C SER A 65 1.71 -5.92 -10.62
N PHE A 66 1.42 -4.83 -9.90
CA PHE A 66 0.88 -4.89 -8.54
C PHE A 66 -0.56 -5.39 -8.49
N GLU A 67 -1.39 -4.97 -9.45
CA GLU A 67 -2.78 -5.47 -9.57
C GLU A 67 -2.81 -6.98 -9.85
N GLU A 68 -1.92 -7.46 -10.72
CA GLU A 68 -1.79 -8.89 -11.02
C GLU A 68 -1.25 -9.70 -9.82
N GLU A 69 -0.28 -9.15 -9.08
CA GLU A 69 0.30 -9.81 -7.90
C GLU A 69 -0.70 -9.93 -6.74
N TYR A 70 -1.38 -8.82 -6.42
CA TYR A 70 -2.25 -8.76 -5.25
C TYR A 70 -3.71 -9.12 -5.54
N ASN A 71 -4.14 -9.16 -6.79
CA ASN A 71 -5.50 -9.48 -7.23
C ASN A 71 -6.59 -8.87 -6.32
N PRO A 72 -6.68 -7.53 -6.24
CA PRO A 72 -7.52 -6.84 -5.29
C PRO A 72 -9.01 -7.06 -5.57
N ALA A 73 -9.78 -7.39 -4.55
CA ALA A 73 -11.24 -7.48 -4.59
C ALA A 73 -11.85 -6.25 -3.91
N GLY A 74 -12.61 -5.46 -4.67
CA GLY A 74 -13.29 -4.28 -4.16
C GLY A 74 -12.42 -3.02 -4.08
N ALA A 75 -13.08 -1.88 -3.85
CA ALA A 75 -12.46 -0.56 -3.96
C ALA A 75 -11.37 -0.30 -2.90
N THR A 76 -11.51 -0.86 -1.70
CA THR A 76 -10.53 -0.65 -0.62
C THR A 76 -9.22 -1.36 -0.91
N GLU A 77 -9.27 -2.62 -1.35
CA GLU A 77 -8.06 -3.36 -1.74
C GLU A 77 -7.41 -2.71 -2.97
N GLN A 78 -8.20 -2.29 -3.98
CA GLN A 78 -7.70 -1.56 -5.15
C GLN A 78 -6.99 -0.27 -4.75
N HIS A 79 -7.56 0.50 -3.81
CA HIS A 79 -6.91 1.71 -3.30
C HIS A 79 -5.58 1.41 -2.61
N LEU A 80 -5.50 0.35 -1.80
CA LEU A 80 -4.25 -0.04 -1.15
C LEU A 80 -3.20 -0.51 -2.15
N VAL A 81 -3.59 -1.29 -3.17
CA VAL A 81 -2.70 -1.74 -4.26
C VAL A 81 -2.17 -0.53 -5.05
N GLN A 82 -3.04 0.42 -5.40
CA GLN A 82 -2.64 1.68 -6.02
C GLN A 82 -1.62 2.44 -5.14
N ALA A 83 -1.87 2.55 -3.84
CA ALA A 83 -0.96 3.22 -2.90
C ALA A 83 0.40 2.50 -2.79
N LEU A 84 0.44 1.17 -2.90
CA LEU A 84 1.67 0.39 -2.96
C LEU A 84 2.47 0.71 -4.22
N ALA A 85 1.84 0.65 -5.39
CA ALA A 85 2.47 0.96 -6.67
C ALA A 85 3.02 2.40 -6.69
N ASP A 86 2.23 3.38 -6.23
CA ASP A 86 2.62 4.78 -6.11
C ASP A 86 3.84 4.97 -5.21
N THR A 87 3.85 4.28 -4.08
CA THR A 87 4.94 4.39 -3.09
C THR A 87 6.21 3.73 -3.61
N SER A 88 6.10 2.56 -4.25
CA SER A 88 7.19 1.87 -4.92
C SER A 88 7.79 2.72 -6.04
N TRP A 89 6.95 3.35 -6.87
CA TRP A 89 7.39 4.26 -7.93
C TRP A 89 8.21 5.45 -7.39
N ARG A 90 7.76 6.03 -6.28
CA ARG A 90 8.49 7.11 -5.60
C ARG A 90 9.81 6.65 -4.99
N LEU A 91 9.89 5.43 -4.46
CA LEU A 91 11.13 4.84 -3.97
C LEU A 91 12.15 4.67 -5.10
N ASN A 92 11.74 4.19 -6.26
CA ASN A 92 12.60 4.09 -7.44
C ASN A 92 13.12 5.46 -7.87
N ARG A 93 12.28 6.49 -7.81
CA ARG A 93 12.70 7.88 -8.08
C ARG A 93 13.72 8.39 -7.08
N VAL A 94 13.58 8.06 -5.79
CA VAL A 94 14.59 8.42 -4.78
C VAL A 94 15.95 7.85 -5.16
N ALA A 95 16.03 6.56 -5.48
CA ALA A 95 17.25 5.88 -5.89
C ALA A 95 17.88 6.53 -7.14
N ALA A 96 17.05 6.88 -8.13
CA ALA A 96 17.51 7.58 -9.32
C ALA A 96 18.06 8.98 -9.01
N LEU A 97 17.39 9.74 -8.12
CA LEU A 97 17.85 11.06 -7.70
C LEU A 97 19.15 10.99 -6.91
N GLU A 98 19.31 10.01 -6.02
CA GLU A 98 20.57 9.77 -5.29
C GLU A 98 21.72 9.47 -6.25
N THR A 99 21.51 8.55 -7.19
CA THR A 99 22.48 8.20 -8.23
C THR A 99 22.87 9.43 -9.05
N ASN A 100 21.89 10.22 -9.49
CA ASN A 100 22.16 11.42 -10.27
C ASN A 100 22.95 12.47 -9.48
N LEU A 101 22.63 12.69 -8.19
CA LEU A 101 23.37 13.62 -7.34
C LEU A 101 24.82 13.20 -7.15
N LEU A 102 25.08 11.91 -6.99
CA LEU A 102 26.43 11.36 -6.83
C LEU A 102 27.21 11.40 -8.16
N SER A 103 26.52 11.28 -9.29
CA SER A 103 27.13 11.27 -10.63
C SER A 103 27.34 12.66 -11.23
N LEU A 104 27.00 13.75 -10.53
CA LEU A 104 27.14 15.12 -11.08
C LEU A 104 28.56 15.50 -11.51
N SER A 105 29.58 14.87 -10.93
CA SER A 105 31.00 15.11 -11.21
C SER A 105 31.65 13.99 -12.03
N ALA A 106 30.85 13.05 -12.57
CA ALA A 106 31.39 11.92 -13.34
C ALA A 106 31.99 12.39 -14.67
N THR A 107 33.21 11.99 -14.93
CA THR A 107 34.01 12.34 -16.13
C THR A 107 34.33 11.13 -17.00
N GLY A 108 34.09 9.92 -16.49
CA GLY A 108 34.46 8.64 -17.12
C GLY A 108 35.88 8.14 -16.76
N ASP A 109 36.65 8.92 -15.98
CA ASP A 109 37.90 8.47 -15.40
C ASP A 109 37.68 7.94 -13.98
N PRO A 110 37.95 6.65 -13.69
CA PRO A 110 37.61 6.04 -12.39
C PRO A 110 38.20 6.73 -11.17
N LEU A 111 39.44 7.31 -11.30
CA LEU A 111 40.10 7.98 -10.18
C LEU A 111 39.51 9.36 -9.94
N VAL A 112 39.24 10.11 -11.02
CA VAL A 112 38.63 11.45 -10.98
C VAL A 112 37.16 11.30 -10.50
N ASP A 113 36.47 10.29 -10.94
CA ASP A 113 35.08 10.01 -10.56
C ASP A 113 34.97 9.65 -9.07
N ALA A 114 35.90 8.87 -8.51
CA ALA A 114 35.93 8.59 -7.07
C ALA A 114 36.09 9.87 -6.23
N LEU A 115 36.96 10.78 -6.62
CA LEU A 115 37.11 12.09 -5.97
C LEU A 115 35.89 12.98 -6.20
N GLY A 116 35.28 12.95 -7.39
CA GLY A 116 34.07 13.67 -7.73
C GLY A 116 32.87 13.21 -6.91
N ILE A 117 32.71 11.90 -6.68
CA ILE A 117 31.68 11.35 -5.79
C ILE A 117 31.88 11.85 -4.36
N ALA A 118 33.12 11.84 -3.84
CA ALA A 118 33.41 12.34 -2.50
C ALA A 118 33.09 13.85 -2.35
N ALA A 119 33.44 14.66 -3.34
CA ALA A 119 33.12 16.09 -3.40
C ALA A 119 31.58 16.31 -3.53
N SER A 120 30.87 15.47 -4.28
CA SER A 120 29.42 15.50 -4.40
C SER A 120 28.74 15.15 -3.08
N LEU A 121 29.24 14.16 -2.34
CA LEU A 121 28.76 13.82 -0.99
C LEU A 121 28.85 15.00 -0.03
N GLU A 122 29.96 15.72 -0.04
CA GLU A 122 30.16 16.90 0.82
C GLU A 122 29.23 18.05 0.40
N SER A 123 29.24 18.42 -0.88
CA SER A 123 28.46 19.55 -1.40
C SER A 123 26.94 19.32 -1.38
N GLN A 124 26.49 18.06 -1.56
CA GLN A 124 25.06 17.68 -1.63
C GLN A 124 24.56 16.99 -0.36
N CYS A 125 25.32 17.02 0.73
CA CYS A 125 25.01 16.32 1.99
C CYS A 125 23.57 16.59 2.47
N LYS A 126 23.09 17.83 2.41
CA LYS A 126 21.73 18.20 2.80
C LYS A 126 20.65 17.60 1.89
N ALA A 127 20.90 17.55 0.58
CA ALA A 127 19.96 16.97 -0.39
C ALA A 127 19.89 15.45 -0.21
N LEU A 128 21.04 14.78 -0.07
CA LEU A 128 21.12 13.34 0.20
C LEU A 128 20.47 12.96 1.53
N SER A 129 20.70 13.74 2.60
CA SER A 129 20.03 13.53 3.87
C SER A 129 18.51 13.65 3.76
N ASN A 130 18.00 14.62 3.02
CA ASN A 130 16.56 14.76 2.76
C ASN A 130 16.02 13.56 1.95
N LEU A 131 16.72 13.10 0.92
CA LEU A 131 16.33 11.91 0.14
C LEU A 131 16.29 10.67 1.03
N SER A 132 17.29 10.46 1.89
CA SER A 132 17.32 9.36 2.85
C SER A 132 16.13 9.39 3.81
N MET A 133 15.75 10.57 4.34
CA MET A 133 14.57 10.70 5.17
C MET A 133 13.27 10.39 4.40
N HIS A 134 13.17 10.82 3.14
CA HIS A 134 12.02 10.49 2.29
C HIS A 134 11.96 8.99 1.98
N SER A 135 13.10 8.37 1.65
CA SER A 135 13.20 6.92 1.45
C SER A 135 12.69 6.15 2.65
N GLN A 136 13.16 6.47 3.86
CA GLN A 136 12.72 5.82 5.09
C GLN A 136 11.21 5.98 5.36
N ARG A 137 10.63 7.16 5.08
CA ARG A 137 9.20 7.39 5.23
C ARG A 137 8.38 6.57 4.24
N LEU A 138 8.80 6.56 2.98
CA LEU A 138 8.15 5.80 1.91
C LEU A 138 8.26 4.29 2.18
N SER A 139 9.42 3.79 2.62
CA SER A 139 9.60 2.37 2.98
C SER A 139 8.66 1.95 4.10
N ARG A 140 8.56 2.74 5.18
CA ARG A 140 7.63 2.46 6.27
C ARG A 140 6.16 2.55 5.82
N GLN A 141 5.84 3.47 4.92
CA GLN A 141 4.50 3.56 4.34
C GLN A 141 4.19 2.31 3.52
N PHE A 142 5.12 1.88 2.67
CA PHE A 142 5.00 0.67 1.86
C PHE A 142 4.75 -0.57 2.75
N GLU A 143 5.61 -0.80 3.74
CA GLU A 143 5.48 -1.92 4.68
C GLU A 143 4.13 -1.93 5.40
N ARG A 144 3.68 -0.77 5.91
CA ARG A 144 2.37 -0.66 6.59
C ARG A 144 1.21 -0.96 5.63
N THR A 145 1.29 -0.47 4.41
CA THR A 145 0.23 -0.70 3.40
C THR A 145 0.18 -2.17 2.99
N VAL A 146 1.34 -2.87 2.88
CA VAL A 146 1.40 -4.32 2.65
C VAL A 146 0.71 -5.08 3.79
N ILE A 147 1.00 -4.73 5.04
CA ILE A 147 0.38 -5.38 6.20
C ILE A 147 -1.14 -5.16 6.18
N GLN A 148 -1.60 -3.91 5.99
CA GLN A 148 -3.03 -3.59 5.92
C GLN A 148 -3.75 -4.35 4.81
N LEU A 149 -3.14 -4.45 3.62
CA LEU A 149 -3.72 -5.16 2.49
C LEU A 149 -3.82 -6.67 2.80
N ARG A 150 -2.75 -7.26 3.33
CA ARG A 150 -2.74 -8.69 3.71
C ARG A 150 -3.76 -9.03 4.78
N ASP A 151 -3.88 -8.18 5.81
CA ASP A 151 -4.86 -8.38 6.87
C ASP A 151 -6.30 -8.29 6.33
N LEU A 152 -6.56 -7.34 5.43
CA LEU A 152 -7.86 -7.19 4.78
C LEU A 152 -8.20 -8.40 3.89
N GLN A 153 -7.26 -8.83 3.08
CA GLN A 153 -7.42 -10.00 2.20
C GLN A 153 -7.60 -11.28 3.01
N LYS A 154 -6.83 -11.45 4.09
CA LYS A 154 -6.96 -12.59 4.99
C LYS A 154 -8.35 -12.63 5.61
N ALA A 155 -8.84 -11.53 6.17
CA ALA A 155 -10.17 -11.46 6.77
C ALA A 155 -11.29 -11.76 5.74
N ARG A 156 -11.13 -11.28 4.50
CA ARG A 156 -12.06 -11.58 3.41
C ARG A 156 -12.05 -13.07 3.06
N LEU A 157 -10.88 -13.64 2.87
CA LEU A 157 -10.74 -15.07 2.51
C LEU A 157 -11.22 -16.00 3.63
N GLU A 158 -10.98 -15.64 4.90
CA GLU A 158 -11.50 -16.39 6.05
C GLU A 158 -13.03 -16.36 6.07
N LYS A 159 -13.63 -15.17 5.87
CA LYS A 159 -15.07 -15.05 5.79
C LYS A 159 -15.66 -15.84 4.61
N GLU A 160 -15.06 -15.72 3.41
CA GLU A 160 -15.51 -16.47 2.24
C GLU A 160 -15.42 -17.99 2.47
N ALA A 161 -14.38 -18.46 3.17
CA ALA A 161 -14.22 -19.87 3.51
C ALA A 161 -15.27 -20.34 4.52
N ASP A 162 -15.60 -19.54 5.53
CA ASP A 162 -16.65 -19.84 6.51
C ASP A 162 -18.03 -19.85 5.84
N ASP A 163 -18.35 -18.82 5.04
CA ASP A 163 -19.63 -18.74 4.31
C ASP A 163 -19.77 -19.95 3.34
N LEU A 164 -18.70 -20.38 2.70
CA LEU A 164 -18.70 -21.54 1.80
C LEU A 164 -18.90 -22.86 2.55
N LYS A 165 -18.31 -22.98 3.74
CA LYS A 165 -18.49 -24.14 4.62
C LYS A 165 -19.94 -24.25 5.10
N ASP A 166 -20.55 -23.13 5.49
CA ASP A 166 -21.94 -23.07 5.92
C ASP A 166 -22.88 -23.42 4.76
N LEU A 167 -22.62 -22.90 3.56
CA LEU A 167 -23.36 -23.24 2.35
C LEU A 167 -23.35 -24.75 2.09
N LEU A 168 -22.17 -25.38 2.15
CA LEU A 168 -22.05 -26.83 1.91
C LEU A 168 -22.78 -27.67 2.96
N ALA A 169 -22.76 -27.23 4.23
CA ALA A 169 -23.48 -27.91 5.30
C ALA A 169 -25.01 -27.84 5.09
N ILE A 170 -25.52 -26.66 4.69
CA ILE A 170 -26.94 -26.48 4.36
C ILE A 170 -27.33 -27.30 3.13
N GLN A 171 -26.50 -27.31 2.10
CA GLN A 171 -26.73 -28.11 0.89
C GLN A 171 -26.83 -29.58 1.20
N ASP A 172 -25.91 -30.14 1.99
CA ASP A 172 -25.93 -31.56 2.42
C ASP A 172 -27.22 -31.89 3.18
N MET A 173 -27.72 -30.95 4.01
CA MET A 173 -29.00 -31.11 4.76
C MET A 173 -30.22 -31.21 3.80
N TYR A 174 -30.27 -30.33 2.78
CA TYR A 174 -31.36 -30.35 1.79
C TYR A 174 -31.28 -31.59 0.90
N GLU A 175 -30.08 -31.98 0.45
CA GLU A 175 -29.87 -33.20 -0.32
C GLU A 175 -30.33 -34.45 0.46
N SER A 176 -30.06 -34.51 1.77
CA SER A 176 -30.52 -35.62 2.62
C SER A 176 -32.05 -35.76 2.72
N ARG A 177 -32.77 -34.64 2.47
CA ARG A 177 -34.24 -34.60 2.43
C ARG A 177 -34.83 -34.79 1.03
N GLY A 178 -33.99 -34.89 0.01
CA GLY A 178 -34.39 -34.95 -1.40
C GLY A 178 -34.92 -33.61 -1.92
N GLU A 179 -34.57 -32.52 -1.30
CA GLU A 179 -34.99 -31.15 -1.65
C GLU A 179 -33.88 -30.43 -2.42
N VAL A 180 -34.27 -29.51 -3.31
CA VAL A 180 -33.33 -28.70 -4.07
C VAL A 180 -33.04 -27.40 -3.26
N TYR A 181 -31.78 -27.12 -3.01
CA TYR A 181 -31.36 -25.92 -2.28
C TYR A 181 -31.02 -24.76 -3.23
N ASP A 182 -31.65 -23.60 -2.98
CA ASP A 182 -31.30 -22.33 -3.63
C ASP A 182 -30.45 -21.49 -2.69
N HIS A 183 -29.13 -21.55 -2.88
CA HIS A 183 -28.16 -20.82 -2.07
C HIS A 183 -28.29 -19.29 -2.15
N SER A 184 -28.89 -18.76 -3.22
CA SER A 184 -29.09 -17.33 -3.40
C SER A 184 -30.15 -16.77 -2.43
N ALA A 185 -31.10 -17.59 -2.00
CA ALA A 185 -32.15 -17.21 -1.05
C ALA A 185 -31.59 -16.90 0.35
N ASP A 186 -30.49 -17.56 0.75
CA ASP A 186 -29.81 -17.33 2.03
C ASP A 186 -28.70 -16.26 1.93
N GLY A 187 -28.56 -15.60 0.76
CA GLY A 187 -27.63 -14.51 0.56
C GLY A 187 -26.20 -14.92 0.26
N PHE A 188 -25.94 -16.20 -0.02
CA PHE A 188 -24.64 -16.66 -0.50
C PHE A 188 -24.40 -16.23 -1.95
N VAL A 189 -23.25 -15.61 -2.20
CA VAL A 189 -22.87 -15.07 -3.51
C VAL A 189 -21.68 -15.87 -4.07
N PHE A 190 -21.90 -17.16 -4.30
CA PHE A 190 -20.89 -18.04 -4.89
C PHE A 190 -21.33 -18.53 -6.26
N SER A 191 -20.37 -18.60 -7.19
CA SER A 191 -20.59 -19.24 -8.48
C SER A 191 -20.63 -20.76 -8.32
N GLN A 192 -21.35 -21.45 -9.23
CA GLN A 192 -21.37 -22.91 -9.25
C GLN A 192 -19.97 -23.54 -9.34
N HIS A 193 -19.02 -22.84 -9.98
CA HIS A 193 -17.62 -23.27 -10.06
C HIS A 193 -16.96 -23.27 -8.67
N GLN A 194 -17.12 -22.19 -7.89
CA GLN A 194 -16.57 -22.09 -6.54
C GLN A 194 -17.15 -23.15 -5.60
N ILE A 195 -18.48 -23.40 -5.69
CA ILE A 195 -19.14 -24.47 -4.92
C ILE A 195 -18.57 -25.83 -5.29
N ASN A 196 -18.46 -26.13 -6.57
CA ASN A 196 -17.89 -27.41 -7.04
C ASN A 196 -16.44 -27.60 -6.61
N ASP A 197 -15.63 -26.56 -6.64
CA ASP A 197 -14.24 -26.60 -6.18
C ASP A 197 -14.14 -26.82 -4.68
N ALA A 198 -15.03 -26.21 -3.89
CA ALA A 198 -15.13 -26.45 -2.45
C ALA A 198 -15.53 -27.89 -2.11
N ILE A 199 -16.52 -28.44 -2.84
CA ILE A 199 -16.89 -29.86 -2.71
C ILE A 199 -15.68 -30.77 -3.02
N ARG A 200 -14.95 -30.49 -4.08
CA ARG A 200 -13.72 -31.24 -4.43
C ARG A 200 -12.65 -31.13 -3.36
N ALA A 201 -12.46 -29.94 -2.79
CA ALA A 201 -11.49 -29.71 -1.72
C ALA A 201 -11.87 -30.49 -0.46
N ARG A 202 -13.13 -30.41 -0.01
CA ARG A 202 -13.67 -31.18 1.12
C ARG A 202 -13.51 -32.69 0.92
N ASN A 203 -13.87 -33.22 -0.24
CA ASN A 203 -13.75 -34.63 -0.56
C ASN A 203 -12.29 -35.10 -0.62
N ARG A 204 -11.35 -34.22 -0.95
CA ARG A 204 -9.90 -34.49 -0.91
C ARG A 204 -9.41 -34.58 0.51
N GLU A 205 -9.83 -33.64 1.39
CA GLU A 205 -9.48 -33.62 2.81
C GLU A 205 -9.95 -34.89 3.50
N ILE A 206 -11.22 -35.28 3.35
CA ILE A 206 -11.77 -36.53 3.89
C ILE A 206 -10.96 -37.75 3.45
N ARG A 207 -10.58 -37.84 2.18
CA ARG A 207 -9.76 -38.96 1.69
C ARG A 207 -8.35 -38.95 2.25
N THR A 208 -7.78 -37.76 2.50
CA THR A 208 -6.47 -37.60 3.09
C THR A 208 -6.48 -38.06 4.55
N ASP A 209 -7.50 -37.65 5.32
CA ASP A 209 -7.68 -38.07 6.72
C ASP A 209 -7.86 -39.56 6.84
N GLN A 210 -8.65 -40.18 5.95
CA GLN A 210 -8.81 -41.64 5.88
C GLN A 210 -7.49 -42.36 5.58
N ALA A 211 -6.65 -41.78 4.69
CA ALA A 211 -5.36 -42.36 4.36
C ALA A 211 -4.33 -42.28 5.51
N TYR A 212 -4.42 -41.24 6.35
CA TYR A 212 -3.57 -41.12 7.56
C TYR A 212 -4.05 -41.96 8.73
N ALA A 213 -5.34 -42.33 8.76
CA ALA A 213 -5.91 -43.19 9.81
C ALA A 213 -5.79 -44.67 9.54
N ALA A 214 -5.35 -45.09 8.35
CA ALA A 214 -5.13 -46.48 7.93
C ALA A 214 -3.67 -46.91 8.13
#